data_a54ac7da429197a0633456d7dc9d573b
#
_entry.id   a54ac7da429197a0633456d7dc9d573b
#
_cell.length_a   1.000
_cell.length_b   1.000
_cell.length_c   1.000
_cell.angle_alpha   90.00
_cell.angle_beta   90.00
_cell.angle_gamma   90.00
#
_symmetry.space_group_name_H-M   'P 1'
#
loop_
_entity.id
_entity.type
_entity.pdbx_description
1 polymer ?
#
loop_
_entity_poly.entity_id
_entity_poly.type
_entity_poly.pdbx_seq_one_letter_code
_entity_poly.pdbx_strand_id
1 'polypeptide(L)'
;MAGKAKKCPGLIIFPPNFSLYVRFSRLVREILLEYTNQLEPFGIDECWINVTGSEGLFGRSETLAKEIQQRIWRELGITVSIGVSWNKITAKLGSDYRKPHGLTMITKSNYKEVVYPLPAPDLLYVGTATARKLRNYGIYTIGELATAPDGTLHGMFGKIGLILKQFALGNDQSPVSPYGSEIVIKSVGNSTTTPRDLETDEDVKLVYYVLAESVARRMRELGLLRAERSASPCGTMRSPPSRGRAKCRTIPISAVRSRRRQWSSSRQTIDGRGRFVASA
;
A
#
# COMPACT_ATOMS: atom_id res chain seq x y z
N MET A 1 8.51 -10.00 -15.12
CA MET A 1 7.46 -10.51 -16.03
C MET A 1 7.80 -11.89 -16.62
N ALA A 2 9.01 -12.15 -17.05
CA ALA A 2 9.43 -13.45 -17.63
C ALA A 2 9.12 -14.70 -16.78
N GLY A 3 9.18 -14.59 -15.43
CA GLY A 3 8.87 -15.72 -14.55
C GLY A 3 7.39 -16.12 -14.49
N LYS A 4 6.46 -15.19 -14.76
CA LYS A 4 5.01 -15.48 -14.78
C LYS A 4 4.60 -16.13 -16.12
N ALA A 5 5.18 -15.68 -17.23
CA ALA A 5 4.93 -16.26 -18.56
C ALA A 5 5.39 -17.72 -18.64
N LYS A 6 6.46 -18.10 -17.94
CA LYS A 6 6.90 -19.52 -17.85
C LYS A 6 5.90 -20.43 -17.11
N LYS A 7 5.11 -19.88 -16.18
CA LYS A 7 4.12 -20.64 -15.40
C LYS A 7 2.73 -20.73 -16.06
N CYS A 8 2.49 -19.90 -17.08
CA CYS A 8 1.22 -19.84 -17.80
C CYS A 8 1.50 -19.67 -19.30
N PRO A 9 1.65 -20.76 -20.06
CA PRO A 9 1.77 -20.70 -21.51
C PRO A 9 0.51 -20.06 -22.10
N GLY A 10 0.67 -19.12 -23.03
CA GLY A 10 -0.45 -18.37 -23.62
C GLY A 10 -0.96 -17.16 -22.82
N LEU A 11 -0.26 -16.76 -21.73
CA LEU A 11 -0.56 -15.55 -20.99
C LEU A 11 -0.47 -14.30 -21.87
N ILE A 12 -1.60 -13.61 -22.05
CA ILE A 12 -1.65 -12.31 -22.73
C ILE A 12 -1.45 -11.21 -21.71
N ILE A 13 -0.47 -10.36 -21.93
CA ILE A 13 -0.12 -9.25 -21.03
C ILE A 13 -0.48 -7.93 -21.68
N PHE A 14 -1.38 -7.16 -21.05
CA PHE A 14 -1.72 -5.81 -21.45
C PHE A 14 -0.97 -4.79 -20.59
N PRO A 15 -0.56 -3.64 -21.15
CA PRO A 15 -0.04 -2.54 -20.36
C PRO A 15 -1.14 -1.98 -19.44
N PRO A 16 -0.80 -1.58 -18.19
CA PRO A 16 -1.79 -1.03 -17.27
C PRO A 16 -2.27 0.35 -17.73
N ASN A 17 -3.57 0.61 -17.58
CA ASN A 17 -4.16 1.94 -17.82
C ASN A 17 -4.52 2.61 -16.49
N PHE A 18 -3.53 3.24 -15.85
CA PHE A 18 -3.70 3.87 -14.54
C PHE A 18 -4.71 5.02 -14.54
N SER A 19 -4.83 5.79 -15.62
CA SER A 19 -5.83 6.86 -15.71
C SER A 19 -7.26 6.31 -15.65
N LEU A 20 -7.50 5.19 -16.32
CA LEU A 20 -8.78 4.49 -16.24
C LEU A 20 -9.04 3.95 -14.83
N TYR A 21 -8.04 3.33 -14.19
CA TYR A 21 -8.18 2.78 -12.84
C TYR A 21 -8.49 3.88 -11.82
N VAL A 22 -7.79 5.01 -11.88
CA VAL A 22 -8.07 6.18 -11.01
C VAL A 22 -9.47 6.73 -11.25
N ARG A 23 -9.94 6.77 -12.52
CA ARG A 23 -11.30 7.20 -12.85
C ARG A 23 -12.34 6.30 -12.18
N PHE A 24 -12.23 4.97 -12.34
CA PHE A 24 -13.17 4.03 -11.69
C PHE A 24 -13.10 4.09 -10.16
N SER A 25 -11.90 4.19 -9.60
CA SER A 25 -11.69 4.41 -8.16
C SER A 25 -12.46 5.61 -7.64
N ARG A 26 -12.44 6.73 -8.38
CA ARG A 26 -13.19 7.94 -8.03
C ARG A 26 -14.69 7.74 -8.13
N LEU A 27 -15.19 7.14 -9.21
CA LEU A 27 -16.62 6.86 -9.40
C LEU A 27 -17.18 5.97 -8.28
N VAL A 28 -16.44 4.93 -7.87
CA VAL A 28 -16.83 4.09 -6.72
C VAL A 28 -16.92 4.93 -5.45
N ARG A 29 -15.95 5.80 -5.18
CA ARG A 29 -15.97 6.66 -4.00
C ARG A 29 -17.10 7.68 -4.03
N GLU A 30 -17.44 8.23 -5.20
CA GLU A 30 -18.58 9.12 -5.39
C GLU A 30 -19.88 8.42 -4.98
N ILE A 31 -20.10 7.18 -5.40
CA ILE A 31 -21.25 6.36 -4.96
C ILE A 31 -21.23 6.16 -3.44
N LEU A 32 -20.09 5.81 -2.86
CA LEU A 32 -19.98 5.54 -1.43
C LEU A 32 -20.22 6.79 -0.56
N LEU A 33 -19.84 7.97 -1.05
CA LEU A 33 -20.02 9.26 -0.36
C LEU A 33 -21.49 9.65 -0.24
N GLU A 34 -22.40 9.10 -1.02
CA GLU A 34 -23.83 9.30 -0.85
C GLU A 34 -24.37 8.62 0.42
N TYR A 35 -23.68 7.61 0.92
CA TYR A 35 -24.05 6.88 2.13
C TYR A 35 -23.39 7.40 3.40
N THR A 36 -22.17 7.93 3.30
CA THR A 36 -21.42 8.44 4.46
C THR A 36 -20.28 9.37 4.03
N ASN A 37 -19.98 10.36 4.86
CA ASN A 37 -18.80 11.20 4.69
C ASN A 37 -17.53 10.61 5.34
N GLN A 38 -17.67 9.52 6.12
CA GLN A 38 -16.57 8.80 6.72
C GLN A 38 -16.08 7.72 5.75
N LEU A 39 -15.25 8.13 4.80
CA LEU A 39 -14.66 7.30 3.78
C LEU A 39 -13.14 7.51 3.76
N GLU A 40 -12.41 6.47 4.07
CA GLU A 40 -10.94 6.45 4.08
C GLU A 40 -10.41 5.57 2.95
N PRO A 41 -9.74 6.15 1.93
CA PRO A 41 -9.11 5.37 0.87
C PRO A 41 -7.96 4.51 1.39
N PHE A 42 -7.86 3.29 0.89
CA PHE A 42 -6.74 2.41 1.11
C PHE A 42 -6.20 1.92 -0.25
N GLY A 43 -5.31 2.71 -0.82
CA GLY A 43 -4.85 2.49 -2.19
C GLY A 43 -5.83 3.03 -3.25
N ILE A 44 -5.74 2.46 -4.47
CA ILE A 44 -6.53 2.90 -5.62
C ILE A 44 -7.88 2.16 -5.73
N ASP A 45 -7.95 0.93 -5.23
CA ASP A 45 -9.06 -0.02 -5.43
C ASP A 45 -9.79 -0.41 -4.15
N GLU A 46 -9.34 0.08 -3.01
CA GLU A 46 -9.90 -0.23 -1.70
C GLU A 46 -10.23 1.04 -0.90
N CYS A 47 -11.21 0.92 -0.02
CA CYS A 47 -11.51 1.96 0.98
C CYS A 47 -12.28 1.36 2.16
N TRP A 48 -12.21 2.05 3.29
CA TRP A 48 -13.12 1.81 4.41
C TRP A 48 -14.19 2.89 4.46
N ILE A 49 -15.39 2.48 4.81
CA ILE A 49 -16.48 3.40 5.13
C ILE A 49 -17.03 3.07 6.53
N ASN A 50 -17.43 4.09 7.27
CA ASN A 50 -18.17 3.93 8.50
C ASN A 50 -19.63 4.34 8.27
N VAL A 51 -20.54 3.38 8.39
CA VAL A 51 -21.97 3.55 8.13
C VAL A 51 -22.81 3.57 9.39
N THR A 52 -22.21 3.57 10.58
CA THR A 52 -22.93 3.54 11.87
C THR A 52 -23.93 4.68 11.99
N GLY A 53 -23.56 5.89 11.54
CA GLY A 53 -24.47 7.05 11.56
C GLY A 53 -25.53 7.04 10.45
N SER A 54 -25.44 6.14 9.50
CA SER A 54 -26.32 6.09 8.31
C SER A 54 -27.41 5.02 8.41
N GLU A 55 -27.34 4.15 9.43
CA GLU A 55 -28.32 3.03 9.59
C GLU A 55 -29.77 3.48 9.72
N GLY A 56 -30.01 4.66 10.28
CA GLY A 56 -31.36 5.24 10.38
C GLY A 56 -31.97 5.62 9.04
N LEU A 57 -31.16 5.90 8.03
CA LEU A 57 -31.58 6.31 6.68
C LEU A 57 -31.61 5.13 5.69
N PHE A 58 -30.61 4.26 5.76
CA PHE A 58 -30.38 3.22 4.74
C PHE A 58 -30.59 1.81 5.27
N GLY A 59 -30.99 1.64 6.54
CA GLY A 59 -31.20 0.34 7.16
C GLY A 59 -29.91 -0.31 7.68
N ARG A 60 -30.03 -1.59 8.05
CA ARG A 60 -28.90 -2.33 8.64
C ARG A 60 -27.71 -2.44 7.69
N SER A 61 -26.52 -2.44 8.25
CA SER A 61 -25.25 -2.51 7.52
C SER A 61 -25.15 -3.65 6.49
N GLU A 62 -25.80 -4.80 6.72
CA GLU A 62 -25.86 -5.88 5.75
C GLU A 62 -26.70 -5.52 4.50
N THR A 63 -27.86 -4.92 4.71
CA THR A 63 -28.75 -4.47 3.62
C THR A 63 -28.08 -3.38 2.81
N LEU A 64 -27.47 -2.42 3.49
CA LEU A 64 -26.72 -1.35 2.87
C LEU A 64 -25.53 -1.87 2.03
N ALA A 65 -24.78 -2.84 2.55
CA ALA A 65 -23.68 -3.44 1.81
C ALA A 65 -24.12 -4.16 0.53
N LYS A 66 -25.27 -4.86 0.58
CA LYS A 66 -25.90 -5.48 -0.61
C LYS A 66 -26.32 -4.43 -1.65
N GLU A 67 -26.94 -3.35 -1.18
CA GLU A 67 -27.35 -2.24 -2.04
C GLU A 67 -26.14 -1.59 -2.73
N ILE A 68 -25.09 -1.24 -1.98
CA ILE A 68 -23.84 -0.69 -2.52
C ILE A 68 -23.24 -1.61 -3.57
N GLN A 69 -23.17 -2.91 -3.29
CA GLN A 69 -22.63 -3.91 -4.21
C GLN A 69 -23.40 -3.97 -5.51
N GLN A 70 -24.75 -4.00 -5.43
CA GLN A 70 -25.64 -4.01 -6.59
C GLN A 70 -25.58 -2.70 -7.37
N ARG A 71 -25.46 -1.57 -6.67
CA ARG A 71 -25.40 -0.25 -7.28
C ARG A 71 -24.11 -0.06 -8.08
N ILE A 72 -22.97 -0.43 -7.50
CA ILE A 72 -21.66 -0.36 -8.20
C ILE A 72 -21.71 -1.26 -9.45
N TRP A 73 -22.29 -2.45 -9.35
CA TRP A 73 -22.46 -3.31 -10.52
C TRP A 73 -23.34 -2.68 -11.61
N ARG A 74 -24.50 -2.14 -11.25
CA ARG A 74 -25.44 -1.54 -12.22
C ARG A 74 -24.90 -0.27 -12.87
N GLU A 75 -24.22 0.59 -12.10
CA GLU A 75 -23.79 1.90 -12.58
C GLU A 75 -22.41 1.86 -13.25
N LEU A 76 -21.52 1.00 -12.79
CA LEU A 76 -20.12 0.96 -13.25
C LEU A 76 -19.74 -0.34 -13.97
N GLY A 77 -20.54 -1.39 -13.90
CA GLY A 77 -20.24 -2.68 -14.53
C GLY A 77 -19.06 -3.44 -13.91
N ILE A 78 -18.66 -3.09 -12.69
CA ILE A 78 -17.57 -3.76 -11.97
C ILE A 78 -18.09 -4.43 -10.70
N THR A 79 -17.44 -5.52 -10.30
CA THR A 79 -17.77 -6.21 -9.05
C THR A 79 -16.92 -5.70 -7.89
N VAL A 80 -17.50 -5.67 -6.70
CA VAL A 80 -16.79 -5.38 -5.45
C VAL A 80 -17.07 -6.48 -4.43
N SER A 81 -16.07 -6.77 -3.57
CA SER A 81 -16.26 -7.63 -2.40
C SER A 81 -16.26 -6.77 -1.14
N ILE A 82 -17.24 -6.98 -0.27
CA ILE A 82 -17.47 -6.14 0.91
C ILE A 82 -17.37 -7.00 2.17
N GLY A 83 -16.55 -6.53 3.11
CA GLY A 83 -16.50 -7.04 4.48
C GLY A 83 -17.19 -6.05 5.42
N VAL A 84 -18.15 -6.53 6.20
CA VAL A 84 -18.87 -5.74 7.21
C VAL A 84 -18.43 -6.20 8.60
N SER A 85 -17.93 -5.27 9.40
CA SER A 85 -17.43 -5.57 10.74
C SER A 85 -17.35 -4.31 11.59
N TRP A 86 -16.91 -4.45 12.86
CA TRP A 86 -16.84 -3.36 13.84
C TRP A 86 -15.52 -2.57 13.82
N ASN A 87 -14.51 -2.97 13.01
CA ASN A 87 -13.27 -2.25 12.83
C ASN A 87 -12.67 -2.48 11.44
N LYS A 88 -11.67 -1.67 11.08
CA LYS A 88 -11.07 -1.66 9.74
C LYS A 88 -10.35 -2.96 9.40
N ILE A 89 -9.59 -3.51 10.34
CA ILE A 89 -8.79 -4.74 10.13
C ILE A 89 -9.69 -5.93 9.82
N THR A 90 -10.74 -6.09 10.62
CA THR A 90 -11.68 -7.20 10.45
C THR A 90 -12.57 -7.03 9.22
N ALA A 91 -12.97 -5.79 8.90
CA ALA A 91 -13.71 -5.50 7.67
C ALA A 91 -12.88 -5.80 6.42
N LYS A 92 -11.57 -5.41 6.42
CA LYS A 92 -10.66 -5.74 5.33
C LYS A 92 -10.51 -7.26 5.15
N LEU A 93 -10.33 -8.00 6.24
CA LEU A 93 -10.26 -9.45 6.20
C LEU A 93 -11.56 -10.05 5.61
N GLY A 94 -12.72 -9.55 6.02
CA GLY A 94 -14.02 -9.97 5.48
C GLY A 94 -14.16 -9.73 3.99
N SER A 95 -13.61 -8.62 3.47
CA SER A 95 -13.66 -8.32 2.03
C SER A 95 -12.80 -9.28 1.19
N ASP A 96 -11.73 -9.85 1.79
CA ASP A 96 -10.86 -10.81 1.11
C ASP A 96 -11.36 -12.26 1.25
N TYR A 97 -12.23 -12.54 2.23
CA TYR A 97 -12.66 -13.89 2.60
C TYR A 97 -13.43 -14.62 1.48
N ARG A 98 -14.26 -13.89 0.74
CA ARG A 98 -15.05 -14.42 -0.37
C ARG A 98 -14.93 -13.54 -1.60
N LYS A 99 -13.88 -13.75 -2.39
CA LYS A 99 -13.69 -13.08 -3.68
C LYS A 99 -13.95 -14.06 -4.84
N PRO A 100 -14.47 -13.60 -5.96
CA PRO A 100 -14.97 -12.26 -6.29
C PRO A 100 -16.42 -12.05 -5.82
N HIS A 101 -16.85 -10.78 -5.77
CA HIS A 101 -18.25 -10.37 -5.52
C HIS A 101 -18.85 -10.92 -4.22
N GLY A 102 -18.01 -11.10 -3.19
CA GLY A 102 -18.43 -11.61 -1.90
C GLY A 102 -18.97 -10.54 -0.97
N LEU A 103 -19.91 -10.94 -0.11
CA LEU A 103 -20.32 -10.17 1.06
C LEU A 103 -20.09 -11.03 2.30
N THR A 104 -19.28 -10.54 3.23
CA THR A 104 -18.93 -11.28 4.43
C THR A 104 -19.21 -10.43 5.67
N MET A 105 -20.05 -11.00 6.57
CA MET A 105 -20.35 -10.42 7.87
C MET A 105 -19.48 -11.07 8.94
N ILE A 106 -18.58 -10.31 9.55
CA ILE A 106 -17.79 -10.76 10.69
C ILE A 106 -18.22 -9.95 11.91
N THR A 107 -18.84 -10.61 12.87
CA THR A 107 -19.34 -10.03 14.13
C THR A 107 -18.44 -10.47 15.30
N LYS A 108 -18.55 -9.80 16.45
CA LYS A 108 -17.84 -10.22 17.65
C LYS A 108 -18.20 -11.64 18.09
N SER A 109 -19.43 -12.08 17.81
CA SER A 109 -19.90 -13.43 18.20
C SER A 109 -19.32 -14.54 17.33
N ASN A 110 -19.12 -14.32 16.01
CA ASN A 110 -18.58 -15.33 15.11
C ASN A 110 -17.07 -15.16 14.82
N TYR A 111 -16.44 -14.13 15.39
CA TYR A 111 -15.05 -13.74 15.09
C TYR A 111 -14.07 -14.91 15.23
N LYS A 112 -14.09 -15.59 16.38
CA LYS A 112 -13.14 -16.68 16.64
C LYS A 112 -13.35 -17.86 15.70
N GLU A 113 -14.61 -18.18 15.41
CA GLU A 113 -14.97 -19.28 14.51
C GLU A 113 -14.52 -19.00 13.07
N VAL A 114 -14.75 -17.78 12.58
CA VAL A 114 -14.45 -17.39 11.20
C VAL A 114 -12.99 -17.03 11.01
N VAL A 115 -12.38 -16.29 11.96
CA VAL A 115 -11.09 -15.63 11.73
C VAL A 115 -9.91 -16.44 12.28
N TYR A 116 -10.04 -17.09 13.44
CA TYR A 116 -8.93 -17.81 14.05
C TYR A 116 -8.36 -18.95 13.20
N PRO A 117 -9.15 -19.72 12.44
CA PRO A 117 -8.64 -20.76 11.54
C PRO A 117 -7.89 -20.23 10.32
N LEU A 118 -8.06 -18.94 9.97
CA LEU A 118 -7.44 -18.38 8.76
C LEU A 118 -5.91 -18.32 8.91
N PRO A 119 -5.19 -18.47 7.78
CA PRO A 119 -3.74 -18.32 7.76
C PRO A 119 -3.29 -16.94 8.28
N ALA A 120 -2.24 -16.88 9.08
CA ALA A 120 -1.72 -15.61 9.57
C ALA A 120 -1.38 -14.58 8.45
N PRO A 121 -0.92 -14.96 7.24
CA PRO A 121 -0.73 -14.03 6.12
C PRO A 121 -1.98 -13.31 5.63
N ASP A 122 -3.17 -13.81 5.92
CA ASP A 122 -4.42 -13.17 5.53
C ASP A 122 -4.72 -11.92 6.37
N LEU A 123 -4.09 -11.82 7.55
CA LEU A 123 -4.20 -10.64 8.37
C LEU A 123 -3.44 -9.47 7.76
N LEU A 124 -4.10 -8.31 7.67
CA LEU A 124 -3.48 -7.08 7.16
C LEU A 124 -2.15 -6.80 7.87
N TYR A 125 -1.14 -6.38 7.11
CA TYR A 125 0.25 -6.13 7.52
C TYR A 125 1.10 -7.38 7.80
N VAL A 126 0.58 -8.58 7.64
CA VAL A 126 1.36 -9.83 7.68
C VAL A 126 1.83 -10.19 6.26
N GLY A 127 2.85 -9.51 5.77
CA GLY A 127 3.46 -9.83 4.48
C GLY A 127 4.31 -11.11 4.51
N THR A 128 4.80 -11.55 3.34
CA THR A 128 5.53 -12.82 3.16
C THR A 128 6.74 -13.01 4.09
N ALA A 129 7.49 -11.93 4.38
CA ALA A 129 8.62 -11.97 5.30
C ALA A 129 8.18 -12.18 6.75
N THR A 130 7.12 -11.50 7.19
CA THR A 130 6.52 -11.66 8.52
C THR A 130 5.94 -13.06 8.67
N ALA A 131 5.16 -13.53 7.70
CA ALA A 131 4.59 -14.87 7.69
C ALA A 131 5.65 -15.98 7.77
N ARG A 132 6.76 -15.82 7.05
CA ARG A 132 7.88 -16.78 7.15
C ARG A 132 8.50 -16.82 8.55
N LYS A 133 8.68 -15.64 9.18
CA LYS A 133 9.17 -15.59 10.55
C LYS A 133 8.20 -16.23 11.54
N LEU A 134 6.90 -15.93 11.45
CA LEU A 134 5.86 -16.53 12.28
C LEU A 134 5.88 -18.06 12.19
N ARG A 135 5.94 -18.61 10.98
CA ARG A 135 6.04 -20.07 10.75
C ARG A 135 7.25 -20.73 11.43
N ASN A 136 8.40 -20.04 11.45
CA ASN A 136 9.59 -20.56 12.13
C ASN A 136 9.40 -20.69 13.65
N TYR A 137 8.37 -20.06 14.22
CA TYR A 137 7.98 -20.14 15.63
C TYR A 137 6.69 -20.93 15.84
N GLY A 138 6.24 -21.69 14.84
CA GLY A 138 5.03 -22.52 14.93
C GLY A 138 3.72 -21.73 14.86
N ILE A 139 3.74 -20.47 14.40
CA ILE A 139 2.55 -19.62 14.29
C ILE A 139 2.11 -19.60 12.82
N TYR A 140 1.03 -20.32 12.51
CA TYR A 140 0.50 -20.50 11.15
C TYR A 140 -0.81 -19.77 10.94
N THR A 141 -1.63 -19.66 11.99
CA THR A 141 -2.99 -19.11 11.93
C THR A 141 -3.11 -17.78 12.67
N ILE A 142 -4.20 -17.03 12.39
CA ILE A 142 -4.52 -15.80 13.12
C ILE A 142 -4.82 -16.13 14.60
N GLY A 143 -5.47 -17.26 14.91
CA GLY A 143 -5.73 -17.69 16.28
C GLY A 143 -4.45 -17.96 17.07
N GLU A 144 -3.46 -18.63 16.47
CA GLU A 144 -2.16 -18.85 17.08
C GLU A 144 -1.40 -17.53 17.32
N LEU A 145 -1.48 -16.60 16.37
CA LEU A 145 -0.93 -15.25 16.54
C LEU A 145 -1.61 -14.49 17.70
N ALA A 146 -2.93 -14.60 17.81
CA ALA A 146 -3.70 -13.97 18.89
C ALA A 146 -3.31 -14.50 20.29
N THR A 147 -2.94 -15.78 20.39
CA THR A 147 -2.59 -16.45 21.65
C THR A 147 -1.08 -16.49 21.93
N ALA A 148 -0.25 -16.10 20.96
CA ALA A 148 1.21 -16.11 21.12
C ALA A 148 1.68 -15.21 22.28
N PRO A 149 2.75 -15.61 23.03
CA PRO A 149 3.28 -14.79 24.12
C PRO A 149 3.84 -13.44 23.62
N ASP A 150 3.55 -12.37 24.36
CA ASP A 150 3.99 -11.01 24.03
C ASP A 150 5.51 -10.91 23.90
N GLY A 151 6.25 -11.54 24.81
CA GLY A 151 7.72 -11.57 24.79
C GLY A 151 8.27 -12.17 23.50
N THR A 152 7.67 -13.23 22.99
CA THR A 152 8.04 -13.86 21.72
C THR A 152 7.81 -12.91 20.54
N LEU A 153 6.62 -12.33 20.44
CA LEU A 153 6.27 -11.43 19.36
C LEU A 153 7.09 -10.13 19.40
N HIS A 154 7.33 -9.60 20.60
CA HIS A 154 8.20 -8.44 20.77
C HIS A 154 9.65 -8.74 20.39
N GLY A 155 10.18 -9.88 20.76
CA GLY A 155 11.53 -10.32 20.37
C GLY A 155 11.69 -10.48 18.85
N MET A 156 10.64 -10.96 18.17
CA MET A 156 10.65 -11.16 16.70
C MET A 156 10.48 -9.86 15.89
N PHE A 157 9.58 -8.98 16.32
CA PHE A 157 9.09 -7.85 15.51
C PHE A 157 9.08 -6.51 16.25
N GLY A 158 9.52 -6.46 17.52
CA GLY A 158 9.41 -5.28 18.36
C GLY A 158 7.94 -4.87 18.59
N LYS A 159 7.67 -3.59 18.65
CA LYS A 159 6.33 -3.03 18.85
C LYS A 159 5.30 -3.52 17.82
N ILE A 160 5.73 -3.75 16.58
CA ILE A 160 4.84 -4.22 15.50
C ILE A 160 4.27 -5.62 15.83
N GLY A 161 5.05 -6.50 16.47
CA GLY A 161 4.56 -7.82 16.90
C GLY A 161 3.37 -7.74 17.83
N LEU A 162 3.41 -6.81 18.79
CA LEU A 162 2.30 -6.57 19.72
C LEU A 162 1.07 -5.97 19.02
N ILE A 163 1.28 -5.07 18.05
CA ILE A 163 0.20 -4.52 17.24
C ILE A 163 -0.48 -5.61 16.41
N LEU A 164 0.29 -6.49 15.76
CA LEU A 164 -0.26 -7.61 14.99
C LEU A 164 -1.07 -8.56 15.88
N LYS A 165 -0.63 -8.80 17.12
CA LYS A 165 -1.42 -9.55 18.09
C LYS A 165 -2.74 -8.88 18.42
N GLN A 166 -2.75 -7.55 18.64
CA GLN A 166 -4.00 -6.83 18.86
C GLN A 166 -4.94 -6.94 17.66
N PHE A 167 -4.43 -6.84 16.46
CA PHE A 167 -5.22 -7.05 15.23
C PHE A 167 -5.77 -8.49 15.15
N ALA A 168 -4.96 -9.51 15.49
CA ALA A 168 -5.39 -10.89 15.55
C ALA A 168 -6.43 -11.16 16.65
N LEU A 169 -6.47 -10.36 17.70
CA LEU A 169 -7.53 -10.36 18.72
C LEU A 169 -8.80 -9.61 18.29
N GLY A 170 -8.78 -8.94 17.16
CA GLY A 170 -9.88 -8.07 16.69
C GLY A 170 -9.93 -6.69 17.37
N ASN A 171 -8.84 -6.28 18.02
CA ASN A 171 -8.75 -5.04 18.80
C ASN A 171 -8.11 -3.89 17.99
N ASP A 172 -8.75 -3.48 16.91
CA ASP A 172 -8.39 -2.25 16.21
C ASP A 172 -9.37 -1.13 16.59
N GLN A 173 -8.86 -0.02 17.09
CA GLN A 173 -9.65 1.16 17.48
C GLN A 173 -9.42 2.34 16.54
N SER A 174 -8.71 2.15 15.44
CA SER A 174 -8.44 3.22 14.49
C SER A 174 -9.75 3.68 13.81
N PRO A 175 -10.12 4.97 13.90
CA PRO A 175 -11.33 5.47 13.25
C PRO A 175 -11.19 5.47 11.74
N VAL A 176 -12.31 5.43 11.03
CA VAL A 176 -12.34 5.75 9.60
C VAL A 176 -12.29 7.27 9.47
N SER A 177 -11.28 7.77 8.76
CA SER A 177 -11.10 9.20 8.54
C SER A 177 -12.18 9.76 7.62
N PRO A 178 -12.68 11.00 7.86
CA PRO A 178 -13.55 11.67 6.90
C PRO A 178 -12.88 11.82 5.54
N TYR A 179 -13.67 11.74 4.47
CA TYR A 179 -13.16 11.92 3.10
C TYR A 179 -12.59 13.34 2.92
N GLY A 180 -11.44 13.44 2.27
CA GLY A 180 -10.78 14.73 2.08
C GLY A 180 -10.03 15.25 3.30
N SER A 181 -9.92 14.47 4.39
CA SER A 181 -9.05 14.84 5.51
C SER A 181 -7.63 15.11 5.03
N GLU A 182 -7.00 16.14 5.59
CA GLU A 182 -5.63 16.50 5.22
C GLU A 182 -4.67 15.35 5.52
N ILE A 183 -4.08 14.81 4.46
CA ILE A 183 -3.02 13.82 4.56
C ILE A 183 -1.69 14.58 4.58
N VAL A 184 -0.99 14.54 5.70
CA VAL A 184 0.39 15.07 5.76
C VAL A 184 1.29 14.23 4.88
N ILE A 185 1.62 14.77 3.71
CA ILE A 185 2.52 14.12 2.75
C ILE A 185 3.95 14.21 3.30
N LYS A 186 4.50 13.07 3.70
CA LYS A 186 5.85 12.99 4.29
C LYS A 186 6.95 12.92 3.24
N SER A 187 6.66 12.35 2.08
CA SER A 187 7.64 12.23 0.98
C SER A 187 6.95 12.07 -0.37
N VAL A 188 7.61 12.52 -1.42
CA VAL A 188 7.23 12.28 -2.81
C VAL A 188 8.44 11.68 -3.52
N GLY A 189 8.27 10.54 -4.18
CA GLY A 189 9.39 9.88 -4.84
C GLY A 189 8.99 9.13 -6.11
N ASN A 190 9.99 8.76 -6.90
CA ASN A 190 9.85 7.88 -8.04
C ASN A 190 11.10 7.00 -8.20
N SER A 191 10.95 5.83 -8.80
CA SER A 191 12.05 4.90 -9.06
C SER A 191 11.87 4.21 -10.40
N THR A 192 12.98 3.79 -10.98
CA THR A 192 12.97 2.97 -12.19
C THR A 192 14.07 1.92 -12.12
N THR A 193 13.83 0.77 -12.76
CA THR A 193 14.87 -0.20 -13.08
C THR A 193 15.23 0.02 -14.53
N THR A 194 16.49 0.30 -14.79
CA THR A 194 16.97 0.55 -16.16
C THR A 194 16.97 -0.75 -16.97
N PRO A 195 16.71 -0.70 -18.28
CA PRO A 195 16.69 -1.89 -19.14
C PRO A 195 18.09 -2.51 -19.35
N ARG A 196 19.14 -1.71 -19.14
CA ARG A 196 20.55 -2.12 -19.13
C ARG A 196 21.31 -1.48 -17.98
N ASP A 197 22.49 -1.97 -17.65
CA ASP A 197 23.37 -1.31 -16.69
C ASP A 197 23.79 0.09 -17.22
N LEU A 198 23.92 1.04 -16.31
CA LEU A 198 24.39 2.39 -16.62
C LEU A 198 25.91 2.40 -16.49
N GLU A 199 26.61 2.76 -17.56
CA GLU A 199 28.06 2.67 -17.63
C GLU A 199 28.74 4.04 -17.54
N THR A 200 28.02 5.12 -17.86
CA THR A 200 28.55 6.48 -17.90
C THR A 200 27.79 7.42 -16.96
N ASP A 201 28.46 8.53 -16.56
CA ASP A 201 27.83 9.59 -15.77
C ASP A 201 26.65 10.22 -16.55
N GLU A 202 26.72 10.26 -17.86
CA GLU A 202 25.67 10.80 -18.75
C GLU A 202 24.43 9.90 -18.71
N ASP A 203 24.58 8.57 -18.76
CA ASP A 203 23.46 7.64 -18.59
C ASP A 203 22.75 7.87 -17.25
N VAL A 204 23.54 8.01 -16.18
CA VAL A 204 23.04 8.26 -14.82
C VAL A 204 22.30 9.60 -14.75
N LYS A 205 22.88 10.67 -15.30
CA LYS A 205 22.24 12.00 -15.34
C LYS A 205 20.91 11.97 -16.05
N LEU A 206 20.83 11.30 -17.20
CA LEU A 206 19.58 11.22 -17.98
C LEU A 206 18.45 10.58 -17.16
N VAL A 207 18.73 9.45 -16.49
CA VAL A 207 17.76 8.79 -15.63
C VAL A 207 17.35 9.69 -14.47
N TYR A 208 18.29 10.37 -13.83
CA TYR A 208 18.00 11.31 -12.76
C TYR A 208 17.14 12.50 -13.21
N TYR A 209 17.37 13.06 -14.39
CA TYR A 209 16.53 14.14 -14.91
C TYR A 209 15.09 13.70 -15.08
N VAL A 210 14.88 12.50 -15.65
CA VAL A 210 13.53 11.94 -15.83
C VAL A 210 12.83 11.71 -14.49
N LEU A 211 13.53 11.13 -13.53
CA LEU A 211 12.98 10.89 -12.18
C LEU A 211 12.71 12.20 -11.44
N ALA A 212 13.63 13.16 -11.50
CA ALA A 212 13.48 14.45 -10.85
C ALA A 212 12.30 15.26 -11.44
N GLU A 213 12.12 15.26 -12.76
CA GLU A 213 10.99 15.91 -13.40
C GLU A 213 9.67 15.27 -12.99
N SER A 214 9.61 13.92 -12.92
CA SER A 214 8.44 13.20 -12.44
C SER A 214 8.08 13.57 -10.99
N VAL A 215 9.08 13.62 -10.10
CA VAL A 215 8.88 14.03 -8.70
C VAL A 215 8.44 15.49 -8.61
N ALA A 216 9.09 16.39 -9.35
CA ALA A 216 8.75 17.81 -9.36
C ALA A 216 7.32 18.07 -9.86
N ARG A 217 6.88 17.34 -10.90
CA ARG A 217 5.50 17.40 -11.39
C ARG A 217 4.51 16.96 -10.31
N ARG A 218 4.75 15.82 -9.67
CA ARG A 218 3.88 15.30 -8.60
C ARG A 218 3.83 16.26 -7.39
N MET A 219 4.94 16.88 -7.04
CA MET A 219 4.96 17.90 -5.98
C MET A 219 4.09 19.10 -6.34
N ARG A 220 4.15 19.59 -7.59
CA ARG A 220 3.29 20.69 -8.05
C ARG A 220 1.80 20.30 -8.03
N GLU A 221 1.46 19.10 -8.49
CA GLU A 221 0.09 18.56 -8.45
C GLU A 221 -0.47 18.47 -7.02
N LEU A 222 0.40 18.20 -6.04
CA LEU A 222 0.07 18.13 -4.61
C LEU A 222 0.14 19.50 -3.88
N GLY A 223 0.38 20.60 -4.58
CA GLY A 223 0.55 21.92 -3.97
C GLY A 223 1.82 22.12 -3.16
N LEU A 224 2.79 21.20 -3.23
CA LEU A 224 4.03 21.26 -2.47
C LEU A 224 5.04 22.16 -3.16
N LEU A 225 5.45 23.24 -2.49
CA LEU A 225 6.37 24.24 -3.06
C LEU A 225 7.84 23.86 -2.90
N ARG A 226 8.20 23.11 -1.86
CA ARG A 226 9.58 22.69 -1.59
C ARG A 226 9.64 21.41 -0.76
N ALA A 227 10.78 20.73 -0.81
CA ALA A 227 11.13 19.68 0.14
C ALA A 227 12.32 20.10 0.98
N GLU A 228 12.32 19.70 2.26
CA GLU A 228 13.43 19.97 3.17
C GLU A 228 14.62 19.04 2.93
N ARG A 229 14.35 17.83 2.46
CA ARG A 229 15.36 16.81 2.18
C ARG A 229 15.09 16.14 0.84
N SER A 230 16.15 15.85 0.10
CA SER A 230 16.12 14.91 -1.01
C SER A 230 17.10 13.78 -0.76
N ALA A 231 16.72 12.57 -1.14
CA ALA A 231 17.56 11.39 -1.05
C ALA A 231 17.48 10.62 -2.37
N SER A 232 18.63 10.14 -2.82
CA SER A 232 18.73 9.41 -4.08
C SER A 232 19.59 8.16 -3.87
N PRO A 233 18.99 7.04 -3.46
CA PRO A 233 19.69 5.77 -3.36
C PRO A 233 19.89 5.17 -4.76
N CYS A 234 21.06 4.59 -4.96
CA CYS A 234 21.50 3.97 -6.21
C CYS A 234 22.00 2.54 -5.94
N GLY A 235 21.61 1.50 -6.68
CA GLY A 235 21.92 0.09 -6.42
C GLY A 235 22.09 -0.79 -7.67
N THR A 236 22.93 -1.86 -7.65
CA THR A 236 23.11 -2.83 -8.74
C THR A 236 22.27 -4.09 -8.53
N MET A 237 21.82 -4.71 -9.63
CA MET A 237 21.08 -5.97 -9.60
C MET A 237 21.94 -7.19 -9.20
N ARG A 238 23.26 -7.07 -9.20
CA ARG A 238 24.22 -8.14 -8.89
C ARG A 238 24.61 -8.25 -7.42
N SER A 239 24.23 -7.29 -6.59
CA SER A 239 24.46 -7.42 -5.14
C SER A 239 23.44 -8.39 -4.54
N PRO A 240 23.88 -9.46 -3.87
CA PRO A 240 22.97 -10.20 -3.01
C PRO A 240 22.35 -9.23 -1.98
N PRO A 241 21.19 -9.56 -1.37
CA PRO A 241 20.52 -8.68 -0.42
C PRO A 241 21.29 -8.58 0.92
N SER A 242 22.56 -8.20 0.87
CA SER A 242 23.46 -8.04 1.99
C SER A 242 23.80 -6.57 2.18
N ARG A 243 23.11 -5.97 3.17
CA ARG A 243 23.64 -4.94 4.08
C ARG A 243 24.66 -3.94 3.48
N GLY A 244 24.16 -2.98 2.75
CA GLY A 244 24.99 -1.87 2.31
C GLY A 244 24.14 -0.82 1.61
N ARG A 245 23.35 -0.04 2.37
CA ARG A 245 22.79 1.20 1.86
C ARG A 245 23.93 2.17 1.68
N ALA A 246 24.42 2.36 0.47
CA ALA A 246 25.24 3.52 0.16
C ALA A 246 24.37 4.76 0.42
N LYS A 247 24.69 5.52 1.44
CA LYS A 247 24.05 6.81 1.70
C LYS A 247 24.59 7.79 0.65
N CYS A 248 23.87 8.01 -0.43
CA CYS A 248 24.09 9.20 -1.24
C CYS A 248 23.76 10.44 -0.39
N ARG A 249 24.60 11.47 -0.46
CA ARG A 249 24.37 12.73 0.24
C ARG A 249 23.04 13.35 -0.17
N THR A 250 22.34 13.90 0.80
CA THR A 250 21.08 14.63 0.61
C THR A 250 21.31 15.86 -0.26
N ILE A 251 20.64 15.94 -1.40
CA ILE A 251 20.64 17.13 -2.26
C ILE A 251 19.31 17.86 -2.02
N PRO A 252 19.31 19.13 -1.60
CA PRO A 252 18.06 19.89 -1.43
C PRO A 252 17.35 20.05 -2.77
N ILE A 253 16.03 19.80 -2.83
CA ILE A 253 15.22 20.00 -4.04
C ILE A 253 15.18 21.49 -4.48
N SER A 254 15.51 22.43 -3.59
CA SER A 254 15.80 23.81 -3.98
C SER A 254 16.90 23.94 -5.06
N ALA A 255 17.79 22.94 -5.19
CA ALA A 255 18.78 22.87 -6.26
C ALA A 255 18.22 22.50 -7.63
N VAL A 256 17.02 21.88 -7.70
CA VAL A 256 16.34 21.57 -8.96
C VAL A 256 15.78 22.84 -9.61
N ARG A 257 15.54 23.91 -8.83
CA ARG A 257 15.11 25.22 -9.33
C ARG A 257 16.24 26.08 -9.87
N SER A 258 17.46 25.86 -9.48
CA SER A 258 18.63 26.62 -9.94
C SER A 258 19.37 25.86 -11.05
N ARG A 259 18.95 26.12 -12.25
CA ARG A 259 19.58 25.84 -13.56
C ARG A 259 21.10 25.60 -13.54
N ARG A 260 21.50 24.53 -14.19
CA ARG A 260 22.78 24.31 -14.92
C ARG A 260 24.13 24.61 -14.24
N ARG A 261 24.22 25.44 -13.20
CA ARG A 261 25.55 25.88 -12.68
C ARG A 261 26.12 25.10 -11.50
N GLN A 262 25.36 24.25 -10.82
CA GLN A 262 25.84 23.53 -9.63
C GLN A 262 26.25 22.07 -9.83
N TRP A 263 26.12 21.56 -11.04
CA TRP A 263 26.58 20.18 -11.35
C TRP A 263 28.09 20.04 -11.47
N SER A 264 28.82 21.13 -11.71
CA SER A 264 30.26 21.10 -11.93
C SER A 264 31.11 20.89 -10.66
N SER A 265 30.50 21.02 -9.46
CA SER A 265 31.24 20.95 -8.20
C SER A 265 31.06 19.70 -7.36
N SER A 266 30.15 18.79 -7.74
CA SER A 266 29.94 17.52 -7.02
C SER A 266 30.34 16.31 -7.85
N ARG A 267 31.60 16.24 -8.28
CA ARG A 267 32.25 14.99 -8.61
C ARG A 267 32.39 14.18 -7.32
N GLN A 268 31.35 13.48 -6.91
CA GLN A 268 31.47 12.39 -5.95
C GLN A 268 31.34 11.10 -6.72
N THR A 269 32.44 10.40 -6.73
CA THR A 269 32.65 9.05 -7.22
C THR A 269 31.43 8.19 -6.89
N ILE A 270 30.66 7.82 -7.91
CA ILE A 270 29.71 6.75 -7.80
C ILE A 270 30.55 5.49 -7.84
N ASP A 271 30.81 4.93 -6.66
CA ASP A 271 31.40 3.61 -6.57
C ASP A 271 30.40 2.66 -7.24
N GLY A 272 30.84 1.88 -8.22
CA GLY A 272 30.03 1.12 -9.20
C GLY A 272 29.09 0.03 -8.65
N ARG A 273 28.49 0.26 -7.49
CA ARG A 273 27.60 -0.65 -6.77
C ARG A 273 26.32 0.08 -6.36
N GLY A 274 25.46 0.30 -7.32
CA GLY A 274 24.35 1.03 -6.88
C GLY A 274 22.96 0.78 -7.51
N ARG A 275 21.80 1.01 -6.84
CA ARG A 275 20.39 1.06 -7.33
C ARG A 275 19.85 2.48 -7.34
N PHE A 276 19.08 2.84 -8.38
CA PHE A 276 18.29 4.06 -8.38
C PHE A 276 16.93 3.82 -7.72
N VAL A 277 16.72 4.33 -6.52
CA VAL A 277 15.42 4.33 -5.85
C VAL A 277 15.15 5.72 -5.33
N ALA A 278 14.14 6.40 -5.85
CA ALA A 278 13.51 7.51 -5.16
C ALA A 278 12.30 6.93 -4.42
N SER A 279 12.26 6.98 -3.10
CA SER A 279 11.16 6.42 -2.31
C SER A 279 9.94 7.32 -2.28
N ALA A 280 8.76 6.72 -2.42
CA ALA A 280 7.48 7.36 -2.14
C ALA A 280 7.19 7.42 -0.64
#